data_e42d1e67dab80c46e068557549ce56ae
#
_entry.id   e42d1e67dab80c46e068557549ce56ae
#
_cell.length_a   1.000
_cell.length_b   1.000
_cell.length_c   1.000
_cell.angle_alpha   90.00
_cell.angle_beta   90.00
_cell.angle_gamma   90.00
#
_symmetry.space_group_name_H-M   'P 1'
#
loop_
_entity.id
_entity.type
_entity.pdbx_description
1 polymer ?
#
loop_
_entity_poly.entity_id
_entity_poly.type
_entity_poly.pdbx_seq_one_letter_code
_entity_poly.pdbx_strand_id
1 'polypeptide(L)'
;MKKILCKGQLALILGFVSFFPLAAFEAGPLLYLRADFGGALTTPFISDKSLKKLNTKAEKMSGMMSGLLMSGEIEGGYVFSSNRFFGLSENHPFSGIGTFACLGVGQGNSAQKITANTGTGKVDTFVSINFMPVVNFGVAAKAYFFGNRFALGLGIGGRMIADTRPSYLYYFSDPNLSSEVGEIVITEQMMKKMNPLMASIKVLLEYNIPVLDTTDIVMGWYTRYNFYRPKYLTAPGKLATQADLSSPVFDYWLNSLDFGVNIGLAFKL
;
A
#
# COMPACT_ATOMS: atom_id res chain seq x y z
N MET A 1 -12.19 8.86 34.48
CA MET A 1 -10.86 9.11 33.89
C MET A 1 -10.82 9.08 32.35
N LYS A 2 -11.52 8.19 31.62
CA LYS A 2 -11.46 8.14 30.14
C LYS A 2 -11.97 9.39 29.39
N LYS A 3 -12.92 10.17 29.94
CA LYS A 3 -13.43 11.39 29.30
C LYS A 3 -12.53 12.63 29.39
N ILE A 4 -11.57 12.64 30.32
CA ILE A 4 -10.64 13.77 30.50
C ILE A 4 -9.46 13.65 29.51
N LEU A 5 -9.00 12.41 29.21
CA LEU A 5 -7.94 12.19 28.22
C LEU A 5 -8.33 12.68 26.82
N CYS A 6 -9.59 12.42 26.41
CA CYS A 6 -10.07 12.80 25.07
C CYS A 6 -10.15 14.33 24.88
N LYS A 7 -10.51 15.06 25.94
CA LYS A 7 -10.57 16.54 25.91
C LYS A 7 -9.18 17.19 25.87
N GLY A 8 -8.22 16.62 26.56
CA GLY A 8 -6.83 17.10 26.54
C GLY A 8 -6.14 16.92 25.19
N GLN A 9 -6.37 15.79 24.54
CA GLN A 9 -5.84 15.52 23.19
C GLN A 9 -6.47 16.44 22.14
N LEU A 10 -7.78 16.69 22.22
CA LEU A 10 -8.47 17.61 21.30
C LEU A 10 -8.00 19.06 21.49
N ALA A 11 -7.76 19.49 22.75
CA ALA A 11 -7.24 20.81 23.06
C ALA A 11 -5.79 21.01 22.57
N LEU A 12 -4.97 19.96 22.61
CA LEU A 12 -3.59 19.97 22.10
C LEU A 12 -3.58 20.07 20.56
N ILE A 13 -4.45 19.35 19.87
CA ILE A 13 -4.60 19.43 18.42
C ILE A 13 -5.14 20.81 18.00
N LEU A 14 -6.14 21.34 18.68
CA LEU A 14 -6.67 22.67 18.42
C LEU A 14 -5.68 23.77 18.77
N GLY A 15 -4.88 23.61 19.83
CA GLY A 15 -3.82 24.54 20.22
C GLY A 15 -2.69 24.61 19.18
N PHE A 16 -2.32 23.48 18.58
CA PHE A 16 -1.32 23.45 17.51
C PHE A 16 -1.80 24.17 16.23
N VAL A 17 -3.09 24.09 15.91
CA VAL A 17 -3.69 24.76 14.75
C VAL A 17 -3.74 26.29 14.91
N SER A 18 -3.80 26.78 16.15
CA SER A 18 -3.99 28.23 16.43
C SER A 18 -2.67 29.03 16.41
N PHE A 19 -1.50 28.39 16.47
CA PHE A 19 -0.23 29.10 16.63
C PHE A 19 0.43 29.56 15.32
N PHE A 20 -0.14 29.22 14.15
CA PHE A 20 0.45 29.62 12.89
C PHE A 20 -0.47 30.57 12.12
N PRO A 21 0.06 31.68 11.56
CA PRO A 21 -0.76 32.55 10.72
C PRO A 21 -1.38 31.74 9.59
N LEU A 22 -2.66 31.98 9.34
CA LEU A 22 -3.37 31.43 8.19
C LEU A 22 -2.67 31.97 6.93
N ALA A 23 -1.80 31.16 6.34
CA ALA A 23 -1.30 31.44 5.00
C ALA A 23 -2.51 31.44 4.05
N ALA A 24 -2.60 32.44 3.20
CA ALA A 24 -3.66 32.50 2.19
C ALA A 24 -3.64 31.22 1.34
N PHE A 25 -4.82 30.68 1.04
CA PHE A 25 -4.95 29.54 0.15
C PHE A 25 -4.53 29.97 -1.26
N GLU A 26 -3.48 29.41 -1.78
CA GLU A 26 -3.04 29.62 -3.15
C GLU A 26 -3.56 28.49 -4.04
N ALA A 27 -4.49 28.85 -4.93
CA ALA A 27 -4.88 27.99 -6.03
C ALA A 27 -3.82 28.03 -7.11
N GLY A 28 -3.48 26.88 -7.69
CA GLY A 28 -2.47 26.84 -8.72
C GLY A 28 -1.91 25.44 -8.96
N PRO A 29 -0.90 25.35 -9.82
CA PRO A 29 -0.20 24.11 -10.05
C PRO A 29 0.67 23.74 -8.84
N LEU A 30 0.65 22.46 -8.47
CA LEU A 30 1.42 21.88 -7.37
C LEU A 30 2.18 20.64 -7.82
N LEU A 31 3.40 20.49 -7.32
CA LEU A 31 4.23 19.30 -7.47
C LEU A 31 4.57 18.75 -6.09
N TYR A 32 4.28 17.48 -5.85
CA TYR A 32 4.68 16.77 -4.64
C TYR A 32 5.80 15.76 -4.95
N LEU A 33 6.80 15.72 -4.07
CA LEU A 33 7.78 14.64 -3.99
C LEU A 33 7.61 13.97 -2.64
N ARG A 34 7.28 12.69 -2.60
CA ARG A 34 6.99 11.97 -1.35
C ARG A 34 7.74 10.67 -1.26
N ALA A 35 8.06 10.29 -0.03
CA ALA A 35 8.49 8.95 0.36
C ALA A 35 7.43 8.35 1.31
N ASP A 36 6.95 7.16 0.99
CA ASP A 36 6.02 6.38 1.80
C ASP A 36 6.80 5.30 2.55
N PHE A 37 6.51 5.13 3.85
CA PHE A 37 7.10 4.11 4.71
C PHE A 37 5.99 3.40 5.47
N GLY A 38 5.99 2.07 5.48
CA GLY A 38 4.90 1.36 6.14
C GLY A 38 5.05 -0.15 6.11
N GLY A 39 3.94 -0.83 6.26
CA GLY A 39 3.80 -2.27 6.16
C GLY A 39 2.60 -2.66 5.34
N ALA A 40 2.49 -3.93 5.00
CA ALA A 40 1.32 -4.46 4.32
C ALA A 40 0.74 -5.65 5.09
N LEU A 41 -0.58 -5.71 5.15
CA LEU A 41 -1.34 -6.87 5.58
C LEU A 41 -1.88 -7.56 4.35
N THR A 42 -1.40 -8.77 4.06
CA THR A 42 -1.94 -9.58 2.97
C THR A 42 -3.28 -10.17 3.37
N THR A 43 -4.25 -10.11 2.48
CA THR A 43 -5.59 -10.67 2.65
C THR A 43 -5.90 -11.63 1.50
N PRO A 44 -5.44 -12.91 1.58
CA PRO A 44 -5.68 -13.89 0.53
C PRO A 44 -7.17 -14.25 0.48
N PHE A 45 -7.69 -14.38 -0.73
CA PHE A 45 -9.04 -14.86 -0.98
C PHE A 45 -8.96 -16.02 -1.99
N ILE A 46 -9.11 -17.24 -1.48
CA ILE A 46 -8.96 -18.48 -2.23
C ILE A 46 -10.13 -19.42 -1.92
N SER A 47 -10.68 -20.07 -2.94
CA SER A 47 -11.70 -21.10 -2.72
C SER A 47 -11.06 -22.40 -2.20
N ASP A 48 -11.81 -23.19 -1.43
CA ASP A 48 -11.36 -24.49 -0.92
C ASP A 48 -10.88 -25.43 -2.04
N LYS A 49 -11.54 -25.38 -3.20
CA LYS A 49 -11.14 -26.15 -4.38
C LYS A 49 -9.79 -25.73 -4.91
N SER A 50 -9.51 -24.44 -4.94
CA SER A 50 -8.23 -23.90 -5.40
C SER A 50 -7.12 -24.16 -4.35
N LEU A 51 -7.46 -24.05 -3.07
CA LEU A 51 -6.54 -24.34 -1.98
C LEU A 51 -6.08 -25.82 -2.00
N LYS A 52 -7.00 -26.76 -2.20
CA LYS A 52 -6.69 -28.19 -2.34
C LYS A 52 -5.90 -28.53 -3.59
N LYS A 53 -5.97 -27.71 -4.65
CA LYS A 53 -5.08 -27.83 -5.81
C LYS A 53 -3.64 -27.43 -5.52
N LEU A 54 -3.43 -26.45 -4.61
CA LEU A 54 -2.10 -26.07 -4.17
C LEU A 54 -1.44 -27.17 -3.33
N ASN A 55 -2.21 -27.71 -2.39
CA ASN A 55 -1.80 -28.83 -1.57
C ASN A 55 -3.06 -29.61 -1.15
N THR A 56 -3.15 -30.89 -1.49
CA THR A 56 -4.31 -31.73 -1.17
C THR A 56 -4.64 -31.81 0.31
N LYS A 57 -3.67 -31.56 1.17
CA LYS A 57 -3.79 -31.54 2.63
C LYS A 57 -4.01 -30.14 3.21
N ALA A 58 -4.01 -29.10 2.37
CA ALA A 58 -4.20 -27.72 2.83
C ALA A 58 -5.64 -27.51 3.31
N GLU A 59 -5.79 -26.98 4.51
CA GLU A 59 -7.07 -26.67 5.15
C GLU A 59 -7.41 -25.19 5.07
N LYS A 60 -6.39 -24.33 5.21
CA LYS A 60 -6.59 -22.88 5.31
C LYS A 60 -5.41 -22.11 4.77
N MET A 61 -5.71 -20.97 4.12
CA MET A 61 -4.74 -19.91 3.83
C MET A 61 -5.16 -18.65 4.57
N SER A 62 -4.24 -17.99 5.26
CA SER A 62 -4.47 -16.73 5.98
C SER A 62 -3.38 -15.73 5.64
N GLY A 63 -3.75 -14.44 5.66
CA GLY A 63 -2.81 -13.36 5.46
C GLY A 63 -1.99 -13.08 6.70
N MET A 64 -0.85 -12.46 6.47
CA MET A 64 0.08 -12.03 7.50
C MET A 64 0.57 -10.61 7.22
N MET A 65 1.08 -9.95 8.24
CA MET A 65 1.86 -8.73 8.07
C MET A 65 3.13 -9.05 7.29
N SER A 66 3.37 -8.29 6.24
CA SER A 66 4.65 -8.30 5.53
C SER A 66 5.63 -7.35 6.22
N GLY A 67 6.89 -7.45 5.84
CA GLY A 67 7.94 -6.54 6.30
C GLY A 67 7.74 -5.09 5.86
N LEU A 68 8.78 -4.28 6.08
CA LEU A 68 8.79 -2.87 5.74
C LEU A 68 8.54 -2.66 4.23
N LEU A 69 7.64 -1.72 3.92
CA LEU A 69 7.41 -1.20 2.58
C LEU A 69 7.99 0.19 2.46
N MET A 70 8.63 0.46 1.33
CA MET A 70 9.16 1.77 0.99
C MET A 70 8.78 2.11 -0.45
N SER A 71 8.37 3.36 -0.69
CA SER A 71 8.16 3.87 -2.05
C SER A 71 8.46 5.36 -2.13
N GLY A 72 8.93 5.80 -3.32
CA GLY A 72 9.00 7.20 -3.70
C GLY A 72 7.91 7.51 -4.71
N GLU A 73 7.26 8.66 -4.59
CA GLU A 73 6.15 9.07 -5.46
C GLU A 73 6.25 10.55 -5.82
N ILE A 74 5.99 10.86 -7.08
CA ILE A 74 5.86 12.21 -7.62
C ILE A 74 4.39 12.39 -7.98
N GLU A 75 3.78 13.50 -7.51
CA GLU A 75 2.43 13.89 -7.92
C GLU A 75 2.48 15.30 -8.50
N GLY A 76 1.96 15.46 -9.71
CA GLY A 76 1.76 16.76 -10.35
C GLY A 76 0.29 17.04 -10.58
N GLY A 77 -0.16 18.25 -10.29
CA GLY A 77 -1.56 18.57 -10.43
C GLY A 77 -1.90 20.04 -10.26
N TYR A 78 -3.19 20.30 -10.13
CA TYR A 78 -3.73 21.65 -9.98
C TYR A 78 -4.74 21.71 -8.84
N VAL A 79 -4.67 22.77 -8.05
CA VAL A 79 -5.58 23.06 -6.93
C VAL A 79 -6.50 24.21 -7.30
N PHE A 80 -7.78 23.99 -7.11
CA PHE A 80 -8.87 24.94 -7.34
C PHE A 80 -9.35 25.50 -6.01
N SER A 81 -9.45 26.84 -5.91
CA SER A 81 -9.98 27.49 -4.72
C SER A 81 -11.48 27.21 -4.53
N SER A 82 -11.89 26.97 -3.29
CA SER A 82 -13.29 26.81 -2.91
C SER A 82 -14.13 28.07 -3.17
N ASN A 83 -13.52 29.24 -3.04
CA ASN A 83 -14.18 30.52 -3.33
C ASN A 83 -14.62 30.59 -4.80
N ARG A 84 -13.74 30.26 -5.75
CA ARG A 84 -14.06 30.28 -7.19
C ARG A 84 -15.10 29.25 -7.61
N PHE A 85 -15.09 28.06 -7.02
CA PHE A 85 -15.96 26.95 -7.45
C PHE A 85 -17.28 26.91 -6.71
N PHE A 86 -17.28 27.26 -5.43
CA PHE A 86 -18.44 27.09 -4.56
C PHE A 86 -18.93 28.41 -3.96
N GLY A 87 -18.28 29.54 -4.26
CA GLY A 87 -18.62 30.84 -3.70
C GLY A 87 -18.45 30.94 -2.18
N LEU A 88 -17.62 30.05 -1.58
CA LEU A 88 -17.40 30.04 -0.14
C LEU A 88 -16.50 31.21 0.28
N SER A 89 -16.69 31.72 1.50
CA SER A 89 -15.85 32.81 2.02
C SER A 89 -14.39 32.33 2.16
N GLU A 90 -13.44 33.27 2.09
CA GLU A 90 -11.99 32.96 2.26
C GLU A 90 -11.67 32.39 3.63
N ASN A 91 -12.47 32.69 4.65
CA ASN A 91 -12.30 32.14 6.01
C ASN A 91 -12.99 30.77 6.21
N HIS A 92 -13.57 30.19 5.17
CA HIS A 92 -14.20 28.89 5.29
C HIS A 92 -13.14 27.80 5.53
N PRO A 93 -13.39 26.84 6.46
CA PRO A 93 -12.43 25.76 6.75
C PRO A 93 -12.04 24.95 5.53
N PHE A 94 -12.96 24.71 4.61
CA PHE A 94 -12.70 24.06 3.33
C PHE A 94 -12.11 25.08 2.36
N SER A 95 -10.87 24.84 1.95
CA SER A 95 -10.07 25.78 1.16
C SER A 95 -10.12 25.50 -0.34
N GLY A 96 -10.23 24.24 -0.75
CA GLY A 96 -10.28 23.88 -2.16
C GLY A 96 -10.16 22.41 -2.48
N ILE A 97 -10.14 22.08 -3.75
CA ILE A 97 -9.96 20.72 -4.29
C ILE A 97 -8.81 20.73 -5.27
N GLY A 98 -7.94 19.74 -5.18
CA GLY A 98 -6.88 19.47 -6.17
C GLY A 98 -7.07 18.14 -6.88
N THR A 99 -6.58 18.07 -8.12
CA THR A 99 -6.51 16.86 -8.91
C THR A 99 -5.07 16.62 -9.33
N PHE A 100 -4.58 15.38 -9.21
CA PHE A 100 -3.17 15.05 -9.39
C PHE A 100 -3.02 13.78 -10.22
N ALA A 101 -1.98 13.75 -11.05
CA ALA A 101 -1.44 12.53 -11.62
C ALA A 101 -0.26 12.07 -10.75
N CYS A 102 -0.16 10.77 -10.52
CA CYS A 102 0.81 10.18 -9.62
C CYS A 102 1.67 9.15 -10.37
N LEU A 103 2.97 9.20 -10.15
CA LEU A 103 3.93 8.20 -10.61
C LEU A 103 4.93 7.91 -9.49
N GLY A 104 5.26 6.64 -9.28
CA GLY A 104 6.20 6.28 -8.22
C GLY A 104 6.87 4.93 -8.44
N VAL A 105 7.86 4.66 -7.62
CA VAL A 105 8.59 3.41 -7.60
C VAL A 105 8.76 2.97 -6.14
N GLY A 106 8.61 1.67 -5.89
CA GLY A 106 8.75 1.14 -4.53
C GLY A 106 8.82 -0.37 -4.48
N GLN A 107 8.49 -0.89 -3.32
CA GLN A 107 8.41 -2.31 -3.02
C GLN A 107 6.97 -2.77 -2.96
N GLY A 108 6.74 -4.06 -3.28
CA GLY A 108 5.51 -4.77 -3.02
C GLY A 108 5.84 -6.04 -2.24
N ASN A 109 5.15 -6.25 -1.12
CA ASN A 109 5.35 -7.43 -0.30
C ASN A 109 4.02 -8.14 -0.09
N SER A 110 4.10 -9.47 -0.02
CA SER A 110 2.98 -10.33 0.34
C SER A 110 3.46 -11.37 1.32
N ALA A 111 2.76 -11.55 2.43
CA ALA A 111 3.07 -12.59 3.40
C ALA A 111 1.80 -13.38 3.74
N GLN A 112 1.91 -14.70 3.73
CA GLN A 112 0.77 -15.58 3.93
C GLN A 112 1.18 -16.87 4.67
N LYS A 113 0.21 -17.45 5.36
CA LYS A 113 0.33 -18.71 6.07
C LYS A 113 -0.61 -19.74 5.47
N ILE A 114 -0.09 -20.91 5.14
CA ILE A 114 -0.87 -22.06 4.67
C ILE A 114 -0.81 -23.12 5.77
N THR A 115 -1.96 -23.50 6.31
CA THR A 115 -2.08 -24.57 7.29
C THR A 115 -2.51 -25.84 6.58
N ALA A 116 -1.75 -26.91 6.74
CA ALA A 116 -2.03 -28.24 6.18
C ALA A 116 -2.08 -29.31 7.28
N ASN A 117 -2.93 -30.33 7.10
CA ASN A 117 -3.01 -31.49 7.99
C ASN A 117 -2.16 -32.63 7.43
N THR A 118 -1.11 -33.02 8.14
CA THR A 118 -0.15 -34.04 7.70
C THR A 118 -0.50 -35.47 8.19
N GLY A 119 -1.59 -35.62 8.95
CA GLY A 119 -1.94 -36.90 9.59
C GLY A 119 -1.29 -37.10 10.96
N THR A 120 -0.16 -36.47 11.20
CA THR A 120 0.52 -36.41 12.52
C THR A 120 0.21 -35.12 13.27
N GLY A 121 -0.43 -34.16 12.59
CA GLY A 121 -0.79 -32.87 13.16
C GLY A 121 -0.92 -31.78 12.09
N LYS A 122 -1.14 -30.55 12.56
CA LYS A 122 -1.20 -29.40 11.68
C LYS A 122 0.18 -28.78 11.53
N VAL A 123 0.58 -28.55 10.28
CA VAL A 123 1.82 -27.86 9.93
C VAL A 123 1.48 -26.55 9.23
N ASP A 124 2.05 -25.47 9.71
CA ASP A 124 1.96 -24.14 9.10
C ASP A 124 3.18 -23.90 8.20
N THR A 125 2.92 -23.52 6.97
CA THR A 125 3.92 -23.05 6.02
C THR A 125 3.76 -21.54 5.87
N PHE A 126 4.81 -20.81 6.13
CA PHE A 126 4.86 -19.35 5.98
C PHE A 126 5.52 -19.02 4.65
N VAL A 127 4.92 -18.10 3.93
CA VAL A 127 5.37 -17.71 2.60
C VAL A 127 5.45 -16.20 2.54
N SER A 128 6.57 -15.67 2.13
CA SER A 128 6.77 -14.24 1.88
C SER A 128 7.29 -14.04 0.45
N ILE A 129 6.65 -13.12 -0.26
CA ILE A 129 7.06 -12.72 -1.61
C ILE A 129 7.41 -11.24 -1.56
N ASN A 130 8.57 -10.90 -2.09
CA ASN A 130 9.03 -9.53 -2.20
C ASN A 130 9.22 -9.18 -3.67
N PHE A 131 8.61 -8.08 -4.10
CA PHE A 131 8.71 -7.55 -5.46
C PHE A 131 9.44 -6.21 -5.41
N MET A 132 10.52 -6.06 -6.18
CA MET A 132 11.26 -4.81 -6.27
C MET A 132 12.00 -4.74 -7.63
N PRO A 133 11.75 -3.72 -8.47
CA PRO A 133 10.86 -2.59 -8.23
C PRO A 133 9.38 -2.87 -8.59
N VAL A 134 8.49 -2.13 -7.94
CA VAL A 134 7.09 -1.98 -8.33
C VAL A 134 6.85 -0.54 -8.76
N VAL A 135 6.31 -0.32 -9.95
CA VAL A 135 5.95 1.00 -10.46
C VAL A 135 4.50 1.29 -10.07
N ASN A 136 4.28 2.41 -9.38
CA ASN A 136 2.97 2.91 -8.99
C ASN A 136 2.55 4.01 -9.97
N PHE A 137 1.29 4.03 -10.39
CA PHE A 137 0.74 5.09 -11.24
C PHE A 137 -0.74 5.28 -10.95
N GLY A 138 -1.25 6.49 -11.14
CA GLY A 138 -2.66 6.76 -10.88
C GLY A 138 -3.03 8.22 -10.94
N VAL A 139 -4.26 8.49 -10.47
CA VAL A 139 -4.78 9.83 -10.27
C VAL A 139 -5.33 9.95 -8.85
N ALA A 140 -5.26 11.15 -8.29
CA ALA A 140 -5.78 11.44 -6.96
C ALA A 140 -6.57 12.75 -6.97
N ALA A 141 -7.59 12.81 -6.12
CA ALA A 141 -8.27 14.05 -5.75
C ALA A 141 -7.96 14.33 -4.28
N LYS A 142 -7.71 15.60 -3.94
CA LYS A 142 -7.42 16.02 -2.57
C LYS A 142 -8.34 17.20 -2.20
N ALA A 143 -9.00 17.10 -1.06
CA ALA A 143 -9.74 18.19 -0.43
C ALA A 143 -8.81 18.88 0.58
N TYR A 144 -8.69 20.19 0.51
CA TYR A 144 -7.82 21.02 1.34
C TYR A 144 -8.62 21.81 2.36
N PHE A 145 -8.05 21.91 3.55
CA PHE A 145 -8.67 22.57 4.68
C PHE A 145 -7.68 23.51 5.38
N PHE A 146 -8.20 24.56 6.01
CA PHE A 146 -7.45 25.50 6.84
C PHE A 146 -6.26 26.13 6.10
N GLY A 147 -6.51 26.68 4.92
CA GLY A 147 -5.46 27.31 4.12
C GLY A 147 -4.39 26.33 3.64
N ASN A 148 -4.78 25.17 3.13
CA ASN A 148 -3.89 24.08 2.67
C ASN A 148 -3.13 23.29 3.75
N ARG A 149 -3.36 23.56 5.02
CA ARG A 149 -2.62 22.85 6.09
C ARG A 149 -2.97 21.38 6.19
N PHE A 150 -4.24 21.05 5.98
CA PHE A 150 -4.72 19.68 5.96
C PHE A 150 -5.23 19.32 4.58
N ALA A 151 -4.88 18.13 4.13
CA ALA A 151 -5.42 17.54 2.92
C ALA A 151 -5.91 16.11 3.19
N LEU A 152 -7.14 15.85 2.72
CA LEU A 152 -7.69 14.50 2.64
C LEU A 152 -7.72 14.09 1.18
N GLY A 153 -7.02 13.02 0.82
CA GLY A 153 -6.88 12.56 -0.54
C GLY A 153 -7.49 11.18 -0.77
N LEU A 154 -8.03 11.00 -1.96
CA LEU A 154 -8.47 9.72 -2.50
C LEU A 154 -7.82 9.51 -3.85
N GLY A 155 -7.06 8.43 -4.01
CA GLY A 155 -6.41 8.06 -5.26
C GLY A 155 -6.91 6.70 -5.77
N ILE A 156 -6.94 6.59 -7.09
CA ILE A 156 -7.15 5.32 -7.78
C ILE A 156 -6.03 5.12 -8.79
N GLY A 157 -5.58 3.88 -8.96
CA GLY A 157 -4.46 3.64 -9.86
C GLY A 157 -4.12 2.19 -10.02
N GLY A 158 -2.91 1.97 -10.49
CA GLY A 158 -2.32 0.66 -10.66
C GLY A 158 -0.92 0.59 -10.09
N ARG A 159 -0.50 -0.65 -9.86
CA ARG A 159 0.87 -1.00 -9.50
C ARG A 159 1.34 -2.08 -10.45
N MET A 160 2.45 -1.85 -11.10
CA MET A 160 3.04 -2.79 -12.03
C MET A 160 4.30 -3.40 -11.44
N ILE A 161 4.34 -4.72 -11.32
CA ILE A 161 5.54 -5.46 -10.93
C ILE A 161 6.51 -5.38 -12.10
N ALA A 162 7.60 -4.63 -11.92
CA ALA A 162 8.69 -4.51 -12.89
C ALA A 162 9.88 -5.41 -12.50
N ASP A 163 9.77 -6.11 -11.38
CA ASP A 163 10.78 -7.05 -10.92
C ASP A 163 10.84 -8.27 -11.84
N THR A 164 12.03 -8.61 -12.28
CA THR A 164 12.29 -9.77 -13.14
C THR A 164 12.69 -11.03 -12.34
N ARG A 165 13.00 -10.86 -11.05
CA ARG A 165 13.45 -11.93 -10.16
C ARG A 165 12.97 -11.70 -8.73
N PRO A 166 11.64 -11.72 -8.49
CA PRO A 166 11.12 -11.55 -7.14
C PRO A 166 11.62 -12.68 -6.24
N SER A 167 12.00 -12.32 -5.02
CA SER A 167 12.40 -13.30 -4.02
C SER A 167 11.19 -13.92 -3.35
N TYR A 168 11.23 -15.21 -3.13
CA TYR A 168 10.18 -16.00 -2.52
C TYR A 168 10.81 -16.80 -1.37
N LEU A 169 10.49 -16.39 -0.14
CA LEU A 169 10.99 -17.07 1.06
C LEU A 169 9.88 -17.93 1.65
N TYR A 170 10.22 -19.15 2.07
CA TYR A 170 9.30 -20.00 2.81
C TYR A 170 9.99 -20.66 4.00
N TYR A 171 9.24 -20.93 5.04
CA TYR A 171 9.67 -21.71 6.20
C TYR A 171 8.49 -22.48 6.80
N PHE A 172 8.78 -23.56 7.53
CA PHE A 172 7.79 -24.40 8.17
C PHE A 172 7.80 -24.21 9.67
N SER A 173 6.62 -24.37 10.31
CA SER A 173 6.51 -24.32 11.78
C SER A 173 7.01 -25.58 12.46
N ASP A 174 7.12 -26.70 11.72
CA ASP A 174 7.63 -27.98 12.26
C ASP A 174 9.15 -27.92 12.38
N PRO A 175 9.72 -28.10 13.61
CA PRO A 175 11.17 -28.11 13.81
C PRO A 175 11.90 -29.19 13.00
N ASN A 176 11.24 -30.30 12.72
CA ASN A 176 11.82 -31.38 11.90
C ASN A 176 11.91 -31.02 10.40
N LEU A 177 11.11 -30.05 9.96
CA LEU A 177 11.13 -29.49 8.61
C LEU A 177 11.82 -28.13 8.55
N SER A 178 12.22 -27.57 9.68
CA SER A 178 12.84 -26.25 9.77
C SER A 178 14.20 -26.14 9.06
N SER A 179 14.86 -27.26 8.82
CA SER A 179 16.06 -27.31 7.98
C SER A 179 15.79 -27.07 6.48
N GLU A 180 14.53 -27.10 6.06
CA GLU A 180 14.09 -26.83 4.69
C GLU A 180 13.65 -25.36 4.48
N VAL A 181 14.26 -24.41 5.18
CA VAL A 181 14.12 -22.99 4.84
C VAL A 181 14.73 -22.79 3.45
N GLY A 182 13.93 -22.35 2.51
CA GLY A 182 14.34 -22.21 1.12
C GLY A 182 14.00 -20.87 0.52
N GLU A 183 14.86 -20.40 -0.35
CA GLU A 183 14.57 -19.34 -1.28
C GLU A 183 14.23 -19.95 -2.63
N ILE A 184 13.06 -19.64 -3.16
CA ILE A 184 12.67 -20.00 -4.51
C ILE A 184 12.87 -18.78 -5.40
N VAL A 185 13.78 -18.88 -6.34
CA VAL A 185 13.92 -17.87 -7.38
C VAL A 185 12.80 -18.08 -8.40
N ILE A 186 11.92 -17.11 -8.53
CA ILE A 186 10.90 -17.11 -9.57
C ILE A 186 11.60 -16.90 -10.91
N THR A 187 11.50 -17.88 -11.79
CA THR A 187 12.14 -17.81 -13.11
C THR A 187 11.43 -16.81 -14.01
N GLU A 188 12.13 -16.30 -15.04
CA GLU A 188 11.55 -15.41 -16.04
C GLU A 188 10.31 -16.02 -16.72
N GLN A 189 10.30 -17.34 -16.95
CA GLN A 189 9.15 -18.04 -17.52
C GLN A 189 7.93 -18.03 -16.57
N MET A 190 8.16 -18.13 -15.26
CA MET A 190 7.11 -18.01 -14.24
C MET A 190 6.57 -16.57 -14.20
N MET A 191 7.45 -15.58 -14.25
CA MET A 191 7.07 -14.17 -14.29
C MET A 191 6.20 -13.83 -15.51
N LYS A 192 6.51 -14.36 -16.68
CA LYS A 192 5.69 -14.18 -17.89
C LYS A 192 4.25 -14.70 -17.74
N LYS A 193 4.03 -15.67 -16.84
CA LYS A 193 2.70 -16.23 -16.54
C LYS A 193 1.97 -15.48 -15.42
N MET A 194 2.68 -14.72 -14.61
CA MET A 194 2.07 -13.89 -13.56
C MET A 194 1.39 -12.67 -14.18
N ASN A 195 0.34 -12.20 -13.52
CA ASN A 195 -0.22 -10.90 -13.85
C ASN A 195 0.68 -9.82 -13.22
N PRO A 196 1.32 -8.95 -14.00
CA PRO A 196 2.19 -7.94 -13.43
C PRO A 196 1.42 -6.75 -12.85
N LEU A 197 0.11 -6.66 -13.09
CA LEU A 197 -0.69 -5.48 -12.76
C LEU A 197 -1.59 -5.75 -11.55
N MET A 198 -1.58 -4.80 -10.61
CA MET A 198 -2.50 -4.70 -9.48
C MET A 198 -3.30 -3.41 -9.62
N ALA A 199 -4.62 -3.44 -9.38
CA ALA A 199 -5.39 -2.22 -9.19
C ALA A 199 -5.26 -1.75 -7.73
N SER A 200 -5.34 -0.45 -7.47
CA SER A 200 -5.22 0.09 -6.11
C SER A 200 -6.14 1.28 -5.86
N ILE A 201 -6.57 1.40 -4.60
CA ILE A 201 -7.23 2.58 -4.06
C ILE A 201 -6.37 3.07 -2.90
N LYS A 202 -6.02 4.37 -2.87
CA LYS A 202 -5.18 5.00 -1.83
C LYS A 202 -5.97 6.10 -1.14
N VAL A 203 -5.99 6.11 0.17
CA VAL A 203 -6.48 7.21 1.01
C VAL A 203 -5.28 7.88 1.65
N LEU A 204 -5.28 9.20 1.68
CA LEU A 204 -4.22 10.05 2.21
C LEU A 204 -4.80 11.01 3.24
N LEU A 205 -4.11 11.21 4.34
CA LEU A 205 -4.31 12.30 5.27
C LEU A 205 -2.97 13.01 5.44
N GLU A 206 -2.89 14.25 5.00
CA GLU A 206 -1.64 15.01 4.95
C GLU A 206 -1.73 16.29 5.76
N TYR A 207 -0.62 16.67 6.35
CA TYR A 207 -0.41 17.96 6.99
C TYR A 207 0.74 18.67 6.29
N ASN A 208 0.47 19.87 5.78
CA ASN A 208 1.43 20.70 5.07
C ASN A 208 1.95 21.79 6.01
N ILE A 209 3.27 21.86 6.15
CA ILE A 209 3.99 22.83 6.97
C ILE A 209 4.68 23.78 5.99
N PRO A 210 4.23 25.04 5.86
CA PRO A 210 4.90 26.01 5.02
C PRO A 210 6.29 26.33 5.59
N VAL A 211 7.30 26.20 4.74
CA VAL A 211 8.72 26.48 5.10
C VAL A 211 9.22 27.68 4.30
N LEU A 212 8.82 27.76 3.04
CA LEU A 212 9.10 28.86 2.13
C LEU A 212 7.79 29.27 1.44
N ASP A 213 7.79 30.42 0.80
CA ASP A 213 6.59 30.90 0.07
C ASP A 213 6.11 29.90 -1.00
N THR A 214 7.07 29.17 -1.61
CA THR A 214 6.80 28.22 -2.69
C THR A 214 6.94 26.76 -2.27
N THR A 215 7.26 26.47 -1.01
CA THR A 215 7.61 25.11 -0.60
C THR A 215 7.04 24.77 0.78
N ASP A 216 6.31 23.67 0.85
CA ASP A 216 5.78 23.12 2.10
C ASP A 216 6.45 21.76 2.39
N ILE A 217 6.73 21.47 3.65
CA ILE A 217 7.00 20.09 4.09
C ILE A 217 5.65 19.39 4.25
N VAL A 218 5.55 18.19 3.71
CA VAL A 218 4.34 17.37 3.80
C VAL A 218 4.63 16.18 4.67
N MET A 219 3.76 15.94 5.65
CA MET A 219 3.77 14.74 6.49
C MET A 219 2.37 14.17 6.57
N GLY A 220 2.24 12.86 6.57
CA GLY A 220 0.91 12.30 6.61
C GLY A 220 0.85 10.81 6.80
N TRP A 221 -0.37 10.32 6.69
CA TRP A 221 -0.69 8.91 6.75
C TRP A 221 -1.29 8.47 5.43
N TYR A 222 -1.01 7.24 5.04
CA TYR A 222 -1.67 6.62 3.91
C TYR A 222 -2.19 5.24 4.25
N THR A 223 -3.23 4.87 3.55
CA THR A 223 -3.74 3.51 3.48
C THR A 223 -4.03 3.20 2.02
N ARG A 224 -3.50 2.09 1.52
CA ARG A 224 -3.70 1.66 0.14
C ARG A 224 -4.20 0.23 0.13
N TYR A 225 -5.32 -0.01 -0.51
CA TYR A 225 -5.82 -1.35 -0.76
C TYR A 225 -5.48 -1.76 -2.18
N ASN A 226 -4.78 -2.90 -2.33
CA ASN A 226 -4.35 -3.45 -3.60
C ASN A 226 -5.19 -4.67 -3.94
N PHE A 227 -5.74 -4.68 -5.14
CA PHE A 227 -6.47 -5.81 -5.72
C PHE A 227 -5.51 -6.55 -6.63
N TYR A 228 -5.10 -7.74 -6.23
CA TYR A 228 -4.13 -8.51 -6.99
C TYR A 228 -4.60 -9.93 -7.25
N ARG A 229 -4.59 -10.31 -8.54
CA ARG A 229 -4.87 -11.67 -8.99
C ARG A 229 -3.66 -12.20 -9.74
N PRO A 230 -2.74 -12.89 -9.06
CA PRO A 230 -1.45 -13.27 -9.61
C PRO A 230 -1.51 -14.28 -10.76
N LYS A 231 -2.61 -14.98 -10.98
CA LYS A 231 -2.80 -16.06 -11.96
C LYS A 231 -1.93 -17.30 -11.74
N TYR A 232 -0.79 -17.15 -11.09
CA TYR A 232 0.15 -18.23 -10.83
C TYR A 232 0.64 -18.12 -9.39
N LEU A 233 0.59 -19.21 -8.64
CA LEU A 233 1.16 -19.35 -7.31
C LEU A 233 2.06 -20.57 -7.30
N THR A 234 3.32 -20.41 -6.93
CA THR A 234 4.19 -21.53 -6.59
C THR A 234 3.87 -22.00 -5.19
N ALA A 235 3.59 -23.30 -5.03
CA ALA A 235 3.53 -23.89 -3.71
C ALA A 235 4.96 -24.12 -3.20
N PRO A 236 5.26 -23.82 -1.91
CA PRO A 236 6.55 -24.12 -1.32
C PRO A 236 6.78 -25.64 -1.15
N GLY A 237 8.03 -26.06 -1.18
CA GLY A 237 8.46 -27.44 -0.97
C GLY A 237 8.67 -28.24 -2.26
N LYS A 238 8.67 -29.57 -2.17
CA LYS A 238 8.92 -30.50 -3.31
C LYS A 238 8.02 -30.23 -4.52
N LEU A 239 6.87 -29.62 -4.34
CA LEU A 239 5.97 -29.19 -5.40
C LEU A 239 6.54 -28.05 -6.26
N ALA A 240 7.45 -27.23 -5.72
CA ALA A 240 8.08 -26.15 -6.49
C ALA A 240 9.10 -26.67 -7.52
N THR A 241 9.76 -27.78 -7.25
CA THR A 241 10.69 -28.41 -8.18
C THR A 241 9.99 -29.23 -9.27
N GLN A 242 8.74 -29.60 -9.03
CA GLN A 242 7.86 -30.31 -9.96
C GLN A 242 6.72 -29.47 -10.49
N ALA A 243 6.73 -28.16 -10.28
CA ALA A 243 5.75 -27.27 -10.87
C ALA A 243 5.84 -27.37 -12.39
N ASP A 244 5.15 -28.36 -12.92
CA ASP A 244 4.87 -28.47 -14.34
C ASP A 244 4.27 -27.13 -14.75
N LEU A 245 4.97 -26.43 -15.64
CA LEU A 245 4.56 -25.12 -16.16
C LEU A 245 3.21 -25.18 -16.89
N SER A 246 2.67 -26.39 -17.08
CA SER A 246 1.31 -26.66 -17.55
C SER A 246 0.25 -26.65 -16.44
N SER A 247 0.62 -26.49 -15.18
CA SER A 247 -0.33 -26.50 -14.05
C SER A 247 -1.41 -25.43 -14.19
N PRO A 248 -2.66 -25.77 -13.87
CA PRO A 248 -3.79 -24.90 -14.14
C PRO A 248 -3.67 -23.57 -13.38
N VAL A 249 -4.08 -22.50 -14.04
CA VAL A 249 -4.24 -21.17 -13.45
C VAL A 249 -5.11 -21.27 -12.20
N PHE A 250 -4.57 -20.94 -11.04
CA PHE A 250 -5.31 -20.92 -9.79
C PHE A 250 -6.18 -19.67 -9.74
N ASP A 251 -7.43 -19.86 -9.41
CA ASP A 251 -8.35 -18.75 -9.19
C ASP A 251 -8.29 -18.31 -7.72
N TYR A 252 -7.47 -17.29 -7.45
CA TYR A 252 -7.36 -16.71 -6.13
C TYR A 252 -6.95 -15.23 -6.22
N TRP A 253 -7.30 -14.50 -5.18
CA TRP A 253 -6.90 -13.11 -5.00
C TRP A 253 -5.90 -13.01 -3.84
N LEU A 254 -4.86 -12.24 -4.06
CA LEU A 254 -3.84 -11.95 -3.06
C LEU A 254 -3.85 -10.44 -2.80
N ASN A 255 -4.95 -9.97 -2.21
CA ASN A 255 -5.11 -8.57 -1.91
C ASN A 255 -4.18 -8.15 -0.77
N SER A 256 -3.84 -6.87 -0.70
CA SER A 256 -3.09 -6.34 0.44
C SER A 256 -3.65 -4.99 0.88
N LEU A 257 -3.56 -4.75 2.18
CA LEU A 257 -3.80 -3.47 2.81
C LEU A 257 -2.44 -2.91 3.23
N ASP A 258 -1.89 -1.99 2.44
CA ASP A 258 -0.67 -1.27 2.77
C ASP A 258 -1.05 -0.05 3.60
N PHE A 259 -0.30 0.26 4.65
CA PHE A 259 -0.53 1.43 5.49
C PHE A 259 0.78 1.92 6.10
N GLY A 260 0.84 3.21 6.35
CA GLY A 260 2.05 3.81 6.87
C GLY A 260 2.01 5.32 6.89
N VAL A 261 3.20 5.90 6.98
CA VAL A 261 3.41 7.34 6.98
C VAL A 261 4.05 7.78 5.67
N ASN A 262 3.78 9.01 5.27
CA ASN A 262 4.49 9.66 4.19
C ASN A 262 5.19 10.93 4.71
N ILE A 263 6.29 11.27 4.06
CA ILE A 263 7.01 12.52 4.23
C ILE A 263 7.44 13.04 2.86
N GLY A 264 7.41 14.33 2.66
CA GLY A 264 7.79 14.90 1.38
C GLY A 264 7.83 16.40 1.34
N LEU A 265 7.89 16.91 0.13
CA LEU A 265 7.87 18.33 -0.19
C LEU A 265 6.75 18.59 -1.19
N ALA A 266 6.08 19.72 -1.04
CA ALA A 266 5.14 20.27 -2.00
C ALA A 266 5.68 21.60 -2.53
N PHE A 267 5.73 21.73 -3.85
CA PHE A 267 6.20 22.93 -4.54
C PHE A 267 5.03 23.60 -5.24
N LYS A 268 4.85 24.87 -4.96
CA LYS A 268 3.92 25.75 -5.67
C LYS A 268 4.65 26.29 -6.92
N LEU A 269 4.07 26.07 -8.10
CA LEU A 269 4.69 26.39 -9.39
C LEU A 269 4.06 27.64 -10.03
#